data_ce9eaa27290ff03e7de975d76589c474
#
_entry.id   ce9eaa27290ff03e7de975d76589c474
#
_cell.length_a   1.000
_cell.length_b   1.000
_cell.length_c   1.000
_cell.angle_alpha   90.00
_cell.angle_beta   90.00
_cell.angle_gamma   90.00
#
_symmetry.space_group_name_H-M   'P 1'
#
loop_
_entity.id
_entity.type
_entity.pdbx_description
1 polymer ?
#
loop_
_entity_poly.entity_id
_entity_poly.type
_entity_poly.pdbx_seq_one_letter_code
_entity_poly.pdbx_strand_id
1 'polypeptide(L)'
;MSKIVVVGGGAAGLLCAAKSAEKGNDVIIIEKMNRCGRKLMITGKGRCNVTNASFELDDLISNVPTNPRFLYSAFSNFMPYDTMALYEELGVPLKIERGNRVFPQSDKAVDIVDALVNYAKQSGVKIIQGKVKAFELDGNAIKTLILDDKTKIECDKVCLCTGGKSYPLTGSTGDGYTLARSVGHTITPLKPSLVPLVCPNNFIPRLQGLSLKNIEITLFEEEKAIYSDFGEMIFTHYGVSGPVILSASSHIKIWVKSHIKLR
;
A
#
# COMPACT_ATOMS: atom_id res chain seq x y z
N MET A 1 -22.11 20.60 3.50
CA MET A 1 -21.87 19.31 4.19
C MET A 1 -22.23 18.21 3.21
N SER A 2 -21.25 17.39 2.82
CA SER A 2 -21.49 16.27 1.90
C SER A 2 -21.41 14.95 2.66
N LYS A 3 -22.20 13.96 2.24
CA LYS A 3 -22.11 12.60 2.74
C LYS A 3 -21.08 11.81 1.93
N ILE A 4 -19.96 11.47 2.54
CA ILE A 4 -18.83 10.79 1.90
C ILE A 4 -18.75 9.37 2.42
N VAL A 5 -18.70 8.40 1.51
CA VAL A 5 -18.46 7.01 1.88
C VAL A 5 -17.07 6.59 1.42
N VAL A 6 -16.27 6.12 2.38
CA VAL A 6 -14.93 5.57 2.14
C VAL A 6 -15.01 4.05 2.16
N VAL A 7 -14.64 3.41 1.08
CA VAL A 7 -14.67 1.95 0.94
C VAL A 7 -13.29 1.38 1.25
N GLY A 8 -13.15 0.76 2.42
CA GLY A 8 -11.93 0.17 2.95
C GLY A 8 -11.30 0.98 4.09
N GLY A 9 -11.15 0.36 5.25
CA GLY A 9 -10.56 0.90 6.47
C GLY A 9 -9.06 0.60 6.61
N GLY A 10 -8.30 0.67 5.52
CA GLY A 10 -6.83 0.61 5.53
C GLY A 10 -6.19 1.97 5.83
N ALA A 11 -4.86 2.08 5.69
CA ALA A 11 -4.13 3.34 5.91
C ALA A 11 -4.73 4.52 5.14
N ALA A 12 -4.92 4.34 3.83
CA ALA A 12 -5.47 5.37 2.96
C ALA A 12 -6.91 5.75 3.34
N GLY A 13 -7.75 4.75 3.64
CA GLY A 13 -9.15 5.00 3.97
C GLY A 13 -9.35 5.68 5.31
N LEU A 14 -8.62 5.27 6.34
CA LEU A 14 -8.69 5.90 7.65
C LEU A 14 -8.25 7.36 7.60
N LEU A 15 -7.12 7.67 6.95
CA LEU A 15 -6.63 9.03 6.82
C LEU A 15 -7.55 9.89 5.94
N CYS A 16 -8.00 9.36 4.79
CA CYS A 16 -8.95 10.03 3.90
C CYS A 16 -10.25 10.39 4.64
N ALA A 17 -10.78 9.47 5.43
CA ALA A 17 -12.01 9.68 6.17
C ALA A 17 -11.84 10.75 7.27
N ALA A 18 -10.78 10.67 8.08
CA ALA A 18 -10.49 11.64 9.11
C ALA A 18 -10.35 13.07 8.52
N LYS A 19 -9.50 13.21 7.50
CA LYS A 19 -9.28 14.50 6.83
C LYS A 19 -10.52 15.04 6.12
N SER A 20 -11.40 14.18 5.66
CA SER A 20 -12.69 14.59 5.08
C SER A 20 -13.68 15.05 6.15
N ALA A 21 -13.72 14.40 7.30
CA ALA A 21 -14.58 14.77 8.42
C ALA A 21 -14.15 16.09 9.07
N GLU A 22 -12.84 16.34 9.20
CA GLU A 22 -12.31 17.63 9.68
C GLU A 22 -12.76 18.83 8.82
N LYS A 23 -13.11 18.58 7.56
CA LYS A 23 -13.67 19.60 6.65
C LYS A 23 -15.19 19.76 6.78
N GLY A 24 -15.80 19.17 7.82
CA GLY A 24 -17.23 19.29 8.11
C GLY A 24 -18.13 18.38 7.28
N ASN A 25 -17.62 17.29 6.69
CA ASN A 25 -18.44 16.32 5.97
C ASN A 25 -18.95 15.21 6.92
N ASP A 26 -20.12 14.61 6.58
CA ASP A 26 -20.59 13.36 7.20
C ASP A 26 -19.87 12.17 6.53
N VAL A 27 -19.02 11.47 7.28
CA VAL A 27 -18.13 10.46 6.70
C VAL A 27 -18.38 9.09 7.30
N ILE A 28 -18.51 8.10 6.42
CA ILE A 28 -18.68 6.69 6.79
C ILE A 28 -17.57 5.87 6.14
N ILE A 29 -16.87 5.05 6.93
CA ILE A 29 -16.00 3.99 6.41
C ILE A 29 -16.80 2.69 6.36
N ILE A 30 -16.74 1.98 5.22
CA ILE A 30 -17.22 0.61 5.10
C ILE A 30 -16.01 -0.31 5.00
N GLU A 31 -15.80 -1.17 6.02
CA GLU A 31 -14.70 -2.14 6.08
C GLU A 31 -15.25 -3.55 6.10
N LYS A 32 -14.82 -4.38 5.15
CA LYS A 32 -15.30 -5.76 5.04
C LYS A 32 -14.73 -6.72 6.08
N MET A 33 -13.56 -6.39 6.61
CA MET A 33 -12.92 -7.19 7.64
C MET A 33 -13.43 -6.78 9.03
N ASN A 34 -13.26 -7.67 10.01
CA ASN A 34 -13.67 -7.42 11.39
C ASN A 34 -12.85 -6.33 12.11
N ARG A 35 -11.75 -5.86 11.51
CA ARG A 35 -10.88 -4.81 12.05
C ARG A 35 -10.26 -4.00 10.90
N CYS A 36 -10.19 -2.67 11.08
CA CYS A 36 -9.44 -1.79 10.21
C CYS A 36 -7.92 -2.03 10.31
N GLY A 37 -7.16 -1.60 9.30
CA GLY A 37 -5.71 -1.59 9.34
C GLY A 37 -5.02 -2.96 9.26
N ARG A 38 -5.70 -4.04 8.89
CA ARG A 38 -5.14 -5.41 8.91
C ARG A 38 -3.82 -5.54 8.12
N LYS A 39 -3.68 -4.84 7.00
CA LYS A 39 -2.42 -4.87 6.24
C LYS A 39 -1.31 -4.11 6.97
N LEU A 40 -1.59 -3.00 7.63
CA LEU A 40 -0.62 -2.29 8.46
C LEU A 40 -0.04 -3.21 9.55
N MET A 41 -0.89 -4.03 10.17
CA MET A 41 -0.50 -4.96 11.24
C MET A 41 0.58 -5.96 10.85
N ILE A 42 0.70 -6.31 9.56
CA ILE A 42 1.68 -7.29 9.07
C ILE A 42 2.90 -6.65 8.40
N THR A 43 2.85 -5.35 8.11
CA THR A 43 3.99 -4.65 7.48
C THR A 43 5.18 -4.55 8.43
N GLY A 44 6.40 -4.45 7.89
CA GLY A 44 7.61 -4.33 8.69
C GLY A 44 7.80 -5.49 9.70
N LYS A 45 7.33 -6.70 9.38
CA LYS A 45 7.34 -7.88 10.27
C LYS A 45 6.54 -7.65 11.57
N GLY A 46 5.38 -7.01 11.47
CA GLY A 46 4.50 -6.71 12.61
C GLY A 46 4.84 -5.42 13.36
N ARG A 47 5.83 -4.66 12.89
CA ARG A 47 6.22 -3.37 13.48
C ARG A 47 5.59 -2.16 12.80
N CYS A 48 5.08 -2.30 11.60
CA CYS A 48 4.62 -1.26 10.68
C CYS A 48 5.74 -0.29 10.24
N ASN A 49 6.29 -0.49 9.05
CA ASN A 49 7.10 0.55 8.39
C ASN A 49 6.16 1.67 7.95
N VAL A 50 6.13 2.78 8.69
CA VAL A 50 5.13 3.85 8.56
C VAL A 50 5.37 4.66 7.30
N THR A 51 6.59 5.13 7.13
CA THR A 51 7.02 5.95 5.99
C THR A 51 8.53 5.82 5.78
N ASN A 52 9.06 6.54 4.80
CA ASN A 52 10.50 6.74 4.60
C ASN A 52 10.87 8.15 5.04
N ALA A 53 11.95 8.32 5.80
CA ALA A 53 12.44 9.61 6.26
C ALA A 53 13.28 10.35 5.19
N SER A 54 12.88 10.28 3.93
CA SER A 54 13.39 11.13 2.85
C SER A 54 12.59 12.42 2.84
N PHE A 55 13.26 13.57 2.96
CA PHE A 55 12.59 14.86 3.15
C PHE A 55 12.65 15.74 1.90
N GLU A 56 13.38 15.31 0.88
CA GLU A 56 13.44 15.99 -0.40
C GLU A 56 12.46 15.35 -1.39
N LEU A 57 11.68 16.19 -2.07
CA LEU A 57 10.66 15.74 -3.02
C LEU A 57 11.28 14.97 -4.20
N ASP A 58 12.41 15.44 -4.71
CA ASP A 58 13.10 14.81 -5.84
C ASP A 58 13.62 13.41 -5.47
N ASP A 59 14.07 13.20 -4.22
CA ASP A 59 14.45 11.88 -3.72
C ASP A 59 13.27 10.93 -3.71
N LEU A 60 12.11 11.38 -3.24
CA LEU A 60 10.88 10.56 -3.25
C LEU A 60 10.46 10.18 -4.67
N ILE A 61 10.46 11.16 -5.57
CA ILE A 61 10.05 10.97 -6.96
C ILE A 61 11.03 10.03 -7.69
N SER A 62 12.34 10.14 -7.46
CA SER A 62 13.35 9.28 -8.08
C SER A 62 13.22 7.80 -7.71
N ASN A 63 12.66 7.52 -6.53
CA ASN A 63 12.41 6.17 -6.04
C ASN A 63 11.09 5.53 -6.57
N VAL A 64 10.35 6.23 -7.44
CA VAL A 64 9.14 5.71 -8.08
C VAL A 64 9.48 5.22 -9.50
N PRO A 65 9.61 3.91 -9.74
CA PRO A 65 10.12 3.38 -11.01
C PRO A 65 9.17 3.56 -12.21
N THR A 66 7.89 3.82 -11.95
CA THR A 66 6.87 3.95 -13.03
C THR A 66 5.97 5.15 -12.77
N ASN A 67 5.85 6.04 -13.76
CA ASN A 67 5.02 7.25 -13.70
C ASN A 67 5.28 8.14 -12.47
N PRO A 68 6.53 8.48 -12.11
CA PRO A 68 6.85 9.23 -10.90
C PRO A 68 6.13 10.59 -10.83
N ARG A 69 5.96 11.26 -11.96
CA ARG A 69 5.30 12.58 -12.03
C ARG A 69 3.83 12.55 -11.56
N PHE A 70 3.17 11.39 -11.62
CA PHE A 70 1.79 11.23 -11.11
C PHE A 70 1.70 11.51 -9.60
N LEU A 71 2.76 11.21 -8.85
CA LEU A 71 2.79 11.39 -7.38
C LEU A 71 3.32 12.77 -6.95
N TYR A 72 3.79 13.60 -7.88
CA TYR A 72 4.36 14.90 -7.55
C TYR A 72 3.43 15.74 -6.67
N SER A 73 2.18 15.95 -7.12
CA SER A 73 1.20 16.72 -6.36
C SER A 73 0.86 16.08 -5.01
N ALA A 74 0.77 14.75 -4.95
CA ALA A 74 0.46 14.06 -3.71
C ALA A 74 1.59 14.25 -2.68
N PHE A 75 2.84 14.06 -3.07
CA PHE A 75 3.99 14.26 -2.20
C PHE A 75 4.17 15.74 -1.81
N SER A 76 3.98 16.68 -2.75
CA SER A 76 4.07 18.12 -2.44
C SER A 76 3.02 18.58 -1.40
N ASN A 77 1.89 17.87 -1.28
CA ASN A 77 0.83 18.20 -0.32
C ASN A 77 0.91 17.41 0.98
N PHE A 78 1.60 16.28 1.01
CA PHE A 78 1.73 15.44 2.20
C PHE A 78 3.04 14.63 2.13
N MET A 79 4.07 15.18 2.73
CA MET A 79 5.43 14.64 2.75
C MET A 79 5.61 13.58 3.87
N PRO A 80 6.71 12.83 3.88
CA PRO A 80 7.04 11.92 4.98
C PRO A 80 7.08 12.59 6.35
N TYR A 81 7.59 13.81 6.44
CA TYR A 81 7.62 14.56 7.70
C TYR A 81 6.21 14.90 8.21
N ASP A 82 5.24 15.16 7.31
CA ASP A 82 3.84 15.37 7.70
C ASP A 82 3.24 14.09 8.28
N THR A 83 3.60 12.94 7.69
CA THR A 83 3.20 11.63 8.24
C THR A 83 3.79 11.41 9.62
N MET A 84 5.07 11.74 9.82
CA MET A 84 5.73 11.58 11.12
C MET A 84 5.11 12.51 12.17
N ALA A 85 4.93 13.79 11.83
CA ALA A 85 4.29 14.77 12.70
C ALA A 85 2.88 14.32 13.10
N LEU A 86 2.06 13.86 12.15
CA LEU A 86 0.73 13.33 12.42
C LEU A 86 0.75 12.23 13.49
N TYR A 87 1.63 11.23 13.38
CA TYR A 87 1.66 10.15 14.37
C TYR A 87 2.17 10.62 15.73
N GLU A 88 3.13 11.53 15.78
CA GLU A 88 3.61 12.13 17.03
C GLU A 88 2.50 12.93 17.70
N GLU A 89 1.72 13.74 16.96
CA GLU A 89 0.52 14.44 17.44
C GLU A 89 -0.56 13.46 17.95
N LEU A 90 -0.68 12.29 17.35
CA LEU A 90 -1.57 11.23 17.79
C LEU A 90 -1.01 10.42 18.98
N GLY A 91 0.14 10.82 19.53
CA GLY A 91 0.75 10.21 20.72
C GLY A 91 1.54 8.94 20.43
N VAL A 92 1.95 8.71 19.18
CA VAL A 92 2.79 7.56 18.80
C VAL A 92 4.19 8.04 18.44
N PRO A 93 5.17 7.94 19.36
CA PRO A 93 6.56 8.30 19.09
C PRO A 93 7.16 7.39 18.01
N LEU A 94 7.91 7.99 17.10
CA LEU A 94 8.54 7.31 15.98
C LEU A 94 10.06 7.26 16.13
N LYS A 95 10.70 6.33 15.42
CA LYS A 95 12.16 6.22 15.27
C LYS A 95 12.52 5.97 13.80
N ILE A 96 13.68 6.50 13.39
CA ILE A 96 14.26 6.26 12.07
C ILE A 96 15.32 5.18 12.19
N GLU A 97 15.24 4.15 11.37
CA GLU A 97 16.21 3.07 11.25
C GLU A 97 16.99 3.15 9.94
N ARG A 98 18.01 2.29 9.80
CA ARG A 98 18.83 2.19 8.58
C ARG A 98 17.96 2.14 7.32
N GLY A 99 18.34 2.89 6.29
CA GLY A 99 17.61 3.03 5.02
C GLY A 99 16.39 3.94 5.13
N ASN A 100 16.45 4.92 6.04
CA ASN A 100 15.40 5.92 6.27
C ASN A 100 14.02 5.32 6.59
N ARG A 101 13.97 4.09 7.08
CA ARG A 101 12.71 3.44 7.46
C ARG A 101 12.22 3.96 8.79
N VAL A 102 10.93 4.30 8.84
CA VAL A 102 10.30 4.87 10.04
C VAL A 102 9.40 3.84 10.70
N PHE A 103 9.62 3.61 12.00
CA PHE A 103 8.85 2.67 12.82
C PHE A 103 8.36 3.34 14.10
N PRO A 104 7.28 2.84 14.73
CA PRO A 104 6.95 3.25 16.09
C PRO A 104 8.07 2.83 17.07
N GLN A 105 8.35 3.63 18.08
CA GLN A 105 9.35 3.30 19.10
C GLN A 105 9.04 2.00 19.83
N SER A 106 7.76 1.68 20.00
CA SER A 106 7.27 0.45 20.62
C SER A 106 7.53 -0.83 19.80
N ASP A 107 7.89 -0.70 18.52
CA ASP A 107 7.95 -1.80 17.55
C ASP A 107 6.63 -2.59 17.39
N LYS A 108 5.49 -1.97 17.67
CA LYS A 108 4.16 -2.59 17.59
C LYS A 108 3.29 -1.90 16.54
N ALA A 109 2.95 -2.62 15.47
CA ALA A 109 2.06 -2.10 14.43
C ALA A 109 0.66 -1.73 14.96
N VAL A 110 0.25 -2.32 16.07
CA VAL A 110 -1.05 -2.04 16.69
C VAL A 110 -1.17 -0.57 17.11
N ASP A 111 -0.11 0.04 17.62
CA ASP A 111 -0.12 1.43 18.08
C ASP A 111 -0.40 2.38 16.91
N ILE A 112 0.20 2.11 15.75
CA ILE A 112 -0.05 2.85 14.50
C ILE A 112 -1.50 2.71 14.04
N VAL A 113 -2.05 1.49 14.07
CA VAL A 113 -3.42 1.22 13.63
C VAL A 113 -4.43 1.84 14.58
N ASP A 114 -4.25 1.68 15.89
CA ASP A 114 -5.19 2.19 16.89
C ASP A 114 -5.17 3.72 16.91
N ALA A 115 -4.01 4.37 16.72
CA ALA A 115 -3.91 5.82 16.57
C ALA A 115 -4.75 6.33 15.38
N LEU A 116 -4.61 5.71 14.18
CA LEU A 116 -5.41 6.12 13.02
C LEU A 116 -6.91 5.86 13.20
N VAL A 117 -7.28 4.73 13.79
CA VAL A 117 -8.70 4.41 14.04
C VAL A 117 -9.30 5.38 15.03
N ASN A 118 -8.57 5.72 16.10
CA ASN A 118 -9.02 6.69 17.11
C ASN A 118 -9.12 8.09 16.50
N TYR A 119 -8.14 8.48 15.69
CA TYR A 119 -8.17 9.75 14.97
C TYR A 119 -9.43 9.86 14.09
N ALA A 120 -9.72 8.84 13.27
CA ALA A 120 -10.92 8.85 12.45
C ALA A 120 -12.20 8.96 13.29
N LYS A 121 -12.31 8.21 14.40
CA LYS A 121 -13.46 8.25 15.30
C LYS A 121 -13.63 9.62 16.00
N GLN A 122 -12.54 10.20 16.48
CA GLN A 122 -12.53 11.52 17.13
C GLN A 122 -12.90 12.63 16.16
N SER A 123 -12.57 12.49 14.88
CA SER A 123 -13.02 13.38 13.80
C SER A 123 -14.50 13.19 13.42
N GLY A 124 -15.23 12.29 14.07
CA GLY A 124 -16.66 12.05 13.81
C GLY A 124 -16.97 10.99 12.76
N VAL A 125 -15.95 10.23 12.27
CA VAL A 125 -16.15 9.19 11.26
C VAL A 125 -16.89 7.99 11.85
N LYS A 126 -17.93 7.51 11.18
CA LYS A 126 -18.62 6.25 11.48
C LYS A 126 -17.94 5.11 10.75
N ILE A 127 -17.68 4.01 11.43
CA ILE A 127 -17.10 2.78 10.83
C ILE A 127 -18.15 1.69 10.87
N ILE A 128 -18.49 1.17 9.70
CA ILE A 128 -19.49 0.10 9.51
C ILE A 128 -18.78 -1.11 8.93
N GLN A 129 -19.05 -2.30 9.52
CA GLN A 129 -18.59 -3.54 8.93
C GLN A 129 -19.53 -3.93 7.78
N GLY A 130 -18.97 -4.22 6.60
CA GLY A 130 -19.71 -4.63 5.43
C GLY A 130 -18.84 -4.69 4.19
N LYS A 131 -19.32 -5.39 3.17
CA LYS A 131 -18.65 -5.51 1.88
C LYS A 131 -19.46 -4.82 0.80
N VAL A 132 -18.91 -3.79 0.18
CA VAL A 132 -19.53 -3.13 -0.98
C VAL A 132 -19.48 -4.06 -2.18
N LYS A 133 -20.63 -4.28 -2.79
CA LYS A 133 -20.84 -5.16 -3.96
C LYS A 133 -21.03 -4.39 -5.24
N ALA A 134 -21.77 -3.29 -5.20
CA ALA A 134 -22.15 -2.52 -6.37
C ALA A 134 -22.45 -1.06 -6.04
N PHE A 135 -22.54 -0.25 -7.07
CA PHE A 135 -22.99 1.12 -7.03
C PHE A 135 -24.29 1.28 -7.83
N GLU A 136 -25.19 2.12 -7.35
CA GLU A 136 -26.29 2.67 -8.14
C GLU A 136 -25.92 4.08 -8.57
N LEU A 137 -26.12 4.36 -9.84
CA LEU A 137 -25.80 5.65 -10.47
C LEU A 137 -27.07 6.46 -10.69
N ASP A 138 -26.95 7.77 -10.59
CA ASP A 138 -27.89 8.74 -11.12
C ASP A 138 -27.13 9.60 -12.13
N GLY A 139 -27.40 9.38 -13.42
CA GLY A 139 -26.56 9.88 -14.50
C GLY A 139 -25.11 9.35 -14.37
N ASN A 140 -24.15 10.26 -14.24
CA ASN A 140 -22.73 9.94 -14.08
C ASN A 140 -22.25 9.98 -12.61
N ALA A 141 -23.16 10.16 -11.66
CA ALA A 141 -22.82 10.24 -10.23
C ALA A 141 -23.20 8.94 -9.49
N ILE A 142 -22.32 8.47 -8.62
CA ILE A 142 -22.67 7.40 -7.68
C ILE A 142 -23.59 8.02 -6.60
N LYS A 143 -24.76 7.43 -6.41
CA LYS A 143 -25.74 7.88 -5.41
C LYS A 143 -25.91 6.90 -4.28
N THR A 144 -25.72 5.60 -4.53
CA THR A 144 -25.96 4.56 -3.54
C THR A 144 -24.90 3.48 -3.63
N LEU A 145 -24.41 3.03 -2.50
CA LEU A 145 -23.63 1.80 -2.38
C LEU A 145 -24.55 0.66 -1.92
N ILE A 146 -24.37 -0.50 -2.54
CA ILE A 146 -25.07 -1.73 -2.15
C ILE A 146 -24.06 -2.67 -1.50
N LEU A 147 -24.35 -3.10 -0.28
CA LEU A 147 -23.56 -4.07 0.45
C LEU A 147 -23.94 -5.50 0.05
N ASP A 148 -23.17 -6.48 0.49
CA ASP A 148 -23.40 -7.90 0.22
C ASP A 148 -24.67 -8.45 0.92
N ASP A 149 -25.09 -7.85 2.03
CA ASP A 149 -26.36 -8.11 2.73
C ASP A 149 -27.56 -7.35 2.13
N LYS A 150 -27.37 -6.67 0.99
CA LYS A 150 -28.36 -5.82 0.29
C LYS A 150 -28.67 -4.50 0.99
N THR A 151 -27.99 -4.15 2.07
CA THR A 151 -28.10 -2.81 2.69
C THR A 151 -27.71 -1.75 1.67
N LYS A 152 -28.49 -0.68 1.59
CA LYS A 152 -28.24 0.46 0.72
C LYS A 152 -27.74 1.66 1.54
N ILE A 153 -26.68 2.30 1.10
CA ILE A 153 -26.11 3.48 1.74
C ILE A 153 -26.03 4.59 0.69
N GLU A 154 -26.83 5.61 0.87
CA GLU A 154 -26.79 6.83 0.03
C GLU A 154 -25.53 7.64 0.30
N CYS A 155 -25.01 8.32 -0.73
CA CYS A 155 -23.85 9.20 -0.63
C CYS A 155 -23.83 10.26 -1.72
N ASP A 156 -23.07 11.34 -1.46
CA ASP A 156 -22.73 12.35 -2.47
C ASP A 156 -21.41 12.03 -3.16
N LYS A 157 -20.48 11.39 -2.46
CA LYS A 157 -19.14 11.03 -2.95
C LYS A 157 -18.65 9.70 -2.40
N VAL A 158 -17.84 9.02 -3.19
CA VAL A 158 -17.20 7.74 -2.81
C VAL A 158 -15.70 7.83 -2.97
N CYS A 159 -14.97 7.38 -1.94
CA CYS A 159 -13.52 7.20 -1.98
C CYS A 159 -13.20 5.70 -1.97
N LEU A 160 -12.62 5.16 -3.04
CA LEU A 160 -12.19 3.77 -3.12
C LEU A 160 -10.80 3.58 -2.50
N CYS A 161 -10.74 3.03 -1.28
CA CYS A 161 -9.53 2.79 -0.51
C CYS A 161 -9.33 1.30 -0.19
N THR A 162 -9.74 0.41 -1.09
CA THR A 162 -9.79 -1.05 -0.89
C THR A 162 -8.43 -1.74 -0.94
N GLY A 163 -7.36 -1.02 -1.27
CA GLY A 163 -6.05 -1.58 -1.53
C GLY A 163 -5.97 -2.36 -2.85
N GLY A 164 -4.87 -3.07 -3.04
CA GLY A 164 -4.60 -3.86 -4.24
C GLY A 164 -4.99 -5.34 -4.13
N LYS A 165 -4.11 -6.24 -4.64
CA LYS A 165 -4.29 -7.70 -4.62
C LYS A 165 -3.29 -8.46 -3.75
N SER A 166 -2.34 -7.76 -3.14
CA SER A 166 -1.34 -8.36 -2.26
C SER A 166 -1.93 -8.70 -0.89
N TYR A 167 -1.52 -9.83 -0.32
CA TYR A 167 -1.97 -10.31 0.99
C TYR A 167 -3.51 -10.37 1.12
N PRO A 168 -4.19 -11.20 0.34
CA PRO A 168 -5.66 -11.21 0.26
C PRO A 168 -6.35 -11.50 1.59
N LEU A 169 -5.71 -12.22 2.51
CA LEU A 169 -6.21 -12.47 3.86
C LEU A 169 -6.35 -11.20 4.72
N THR A 170 -5.72 -10.09 4.31
CA THR A 170 -5.88 -8.78 4.95
C THR A 170 -7.06 -7.97 4.40
N GLY A 171 -7.80 -8.52 3.45
CA GLY A 171 -8.91 -7.86 2.78
C GLY A 171 -8.59 -7.28 1.39
N SER A 172 -7.33 -7.30 0.95
CA SER A 172 -6.92 -6.77 -0.36
C SER A 172 -7.11 -7.81 -1.46
N THR A 173 -8.34 -8.02 -1.90
CA THR A 173 -8.74 -9.03 -2.89
C THR A 173 -8.95 -8.47 -4.30
N GLY A 174 -8.79 -7.16 -4.48
CA GLY A 174 -8.98 -6.49 -5.76
C GLY A 174 -10.42 -6.04 -6.03
N ASP A 175 -11.27 -6.02 -5.01
CA ASP A 175 -12.68 -5.59 -5.14
C ASP A 175 -12.79 -4.18 -5.73
N GLY A 176 -11.90 -3.25 -5.37
CA GLY A 176 -11.90 -1.89 -5.89
C GLY A 176 -11.71 -1.81 -7.40
N TYR A 177 -10.94 -2.72 -7.98
CA TYR A 177 -10.80 -2.75 -9.46
C TYR A 177 -12.10 -3.15 -10.14
N THR A 178 -12.86 -4.07 -9.54
CA THR A 178 -14.18 -4.48 -10.04
C THR A 178 -15.18 -3.34 -9.93
N LEU A 179 -15.20 -2.70 -8.76
CA LEU A 179 -16.08 -1.55 -8.52
C LEU A 179 -15.75 -0.37 -9.44
N ALA A 180 -14.48 -0.06 -9.66
CA ALA A 180 -14.08 1.01 -10.57
C ALA A 180 -14.48 0.71 -12.04
N ARG A 181 -14.30 -0.55 -12.50
CA ARG A 181 -14.77 -0.94 -13.85
C ARG A 181 -16.28 -0.79 -14.02
N SER A 182 -17.06 -1.11 -12.98
CA SER A 182 -18.52 -1.03 -13.07
C SER A 182 -19.05 0.39 -13.30
N VAL A 183 -18.22 1.39 -13.06
CA VAL A 183 -18.53 2.81 -13.29
C VAL A 183 -17.68 3.43 -14.42
N GLY A 184 -17.15 2.60 -15.31
CA GLY A 184 -16.51 3.04 -16.55
C GLY A 184 -15.00 3.30 -16.49
N HIS A 185 -14.32 3.06 -15.35
CA HIS A 185 -12.87 3.22 -15.29
C HIS A 185 -12.13 2.06 -15.98
N THR A 186 -11.10 2.39 -16.74
CA THR A 186 -10.15 1.41 -17.29
C THR A 186 -9.15 1.00 -16.20
N ILE A 187 -8.98 -0.30 -16.03
CA ILE A 187 -7.98 -0.88 -15.13
C ILE A 187 -6.86 -1.48 -15.97
N THR A 188 -5.67 -0.92 -15.86
CA THR A 188 -4.47 -1.46 -16.51
C THR A 188 -4.13 -2.86 -15.98
N PRO A 189 -3.43 -3.71 -16.77
CA PRO A 189 -3.02 -5.03 -16.31
C PRO A 189 -2.22 -4.94 -15.00
N LEU A 190 -2.62 -5.73 -14.01
CA LEU A 190 -1.91 -5.79 -12.74
C LEU A 190 -0.60 -6.56 -12.92
N LYS A 191 0.48 -6.01 -12.39
CA LYS A 191 1.81 -6.63 -12.41
C LYS A 191 2.30 -6.82 -10.97
N PRO A 192 3.10 -7.87 -10.70
CA PRO A 192 3.76 -8.00 -9.40
C PRO A 192 4.83 -6.92 -9.23
N SER A 193 5.05 -6.51 -7.99
CA SER A 193 6.09 -5.55 -7.59
C SER A 193 6.49 -5.84 -6.15
N LEU A 194 7.76 -5.64 -5.82
CA LEU A 194 8.33 -5.99 -4.52
C LEU A 194 8.08 -7.46 -4.14
N VAL A 195 8.39 -8.37 -5.09
CA VAL A 195 8.18 -9.81 -4.96
C VAL A 195 9.51 -10.56 -5.08
N PRO A 196 9.63 -11.76 -4.48
CA PRO A 196 10.75 -12.67 -4.75
C PRO A 196 10.81 -13.05 -6.23
N LEU A 197 12.00 -13.40 -6.70
CA LEU A 197 12.22 -13.86 -8.06
C LEU A 197 12.45 -15.37 -8.09
N VAL A 198 11.78 -16.03 -9.02
CA VAL A 198 11.99 -17.47 -9.29
C VAL A 198 13.21 -17.63 -10.17
N CYS A 199 14.10 -18.56 -9.80
CA CYS A 199 15.30 -18.89 -10.55
C CYS A 199 15.23 -20.36 -10.99
N PRO A 200 15.38 -20.66 -12.29
CA PRO A 200 15.27 -22.02 -12.81
C PRO A 200 16.51 -22.89 -12.55
N ASN A 201 17.55 -22.34 -11.96
CA ASN A 201 18.83 -23.03 -11.76
C ASN A 201 18.73 -24.14 -10.70
N ASN A 202 19.13 -25.35 -11.02
CA ASN A 202 19.01 -26.55 -10.17
C ASN A 202 19.79 -26.50 -8.84
N PHE A 203 20.77 -25.58 -8.71
CA PHE A 203 21.52 -25.41 -7.47
C PHE A 203 20.79 -24.55 -6.43
N ILE A 204 19.82 -23.73 -6.82
CA ILE A 204 19.11 -22.79 -5.95
C ILE A 204 18.49 -23.47 -4.72
N PRO A 205 17.75 -24.59 -4.84
CA PRO A 205 17.18 -25.26 -3.67
C PRO A 205 18.21 -25.71 -2.64
N ARG A 206 19.44 -26.02 -3.08
CA ARG A 206 20.54 -26.45 -2.19
C ARG A 206 21.09 -25.29 -1.34
N LEU A 207 20.85 -24.04 -1.76
CA LEU A 207 21.26 -22.84 -1.08
C LEU A 207 20.16 -22.25 -0.18
N GLN A 208 19.01 -22.91 -0.08
CA GLN A 208 17.89 -22.41 0.71
C GLN A 208 18.32 -22.01 2.13
N GLY A 209 17.96 -20.78 2.53
CA GLY A 209 18.29 -20.22 3.84
C GLY A 209 19.63 -19.47 3.88
N LEU A 210 20.50 -19.63 2.87
CA LEU A 210 21.74 -18.87 2.79
C LEU A 210 21.40 -17.38 2.55
N SER A 211 21.81 -16.53 3.48
CA SER A 211 21.71 -15.08 3.37
C SER A 211 23.07 -14.48 3.02
N LEU A 212 23.11 -13.68 1.97
CA LEU A 212 24.28 -12.92 1.57
C LEU A 212 24.10 -11.47 2.03
N LYS A 213 25.13 -10.92 2.67
CA LYS A 213 25.16 -9.54 3.15
C LYS A 213 26.26 -8.77 2.43
N ASN A 214 26.06 -7.45 2.31
CA ASN A 214 27.02 -6.57 1.68
C ASN A 214 27.40 -7.02 0.26
N ILE A 215 26.40 -7.39 -0.51
CA ILE A 215 26.55 -7.76 -1.92
C ILE A 215 25.99 -6.65 -2.80
N GLU A 216 26.58 -6.51 -3.97
CA GLU A 216 25.98 -5.76 -5.07
C GLU A 216 25.26 -6.73 -6.00
N ILE A 217 24.07 -6.33 -6.46
CA ILE A 217 23.34 -7.03 -7.49
C ILE A 217 23.10 -6.11 -8.67
N THR A 218 23.12 -6.67 -9.88
CA THR A 218 22.69 -5.96 -11.09
C THR A 218 21.62 -6.80 -11.80
N LEU A 219 20.50 -6.17 -12.07
CA LEU A 219 19.39 -6.75 -12.83
C LEU A 219 19.56 -6.35 -14.31
N PHE A 220 19.58 -7.35 -15.17
CA PHE A 220 19.66 -7.16 -16.62
C PHE A 220 18.35 -7.60 -17.28
N GLU A 221 17.89 -6.83 -18.23
CA GLU A 221 16.88 -7.24 -19.21
C GLU A 221 17.63 -7.46 -20.54
N GLU A 222 17.71 -8.71 -20.95
CA GLU A 222 18.66 -9.17 -21.99
C GLU A 222 20.11 -8.81 -21.62
N GLU A 223 20.77 -7.91 -22.34
CA GLU A 223 22.15 -7.48 -22.06
C GLU A 223 22.21 -6.05 -21.45
N LYS A 224 21.06 -5.42 -21.23
CA LYS A 224 21.00 -4.07 -20.67
C LYS A 224 20.82 -4.12 -19.16
N ALA A 225 21.72 -3.50 -18.41
CA ALA A 225 21.54 -3.26 -16.99
C ALA A 225 20.37 -2.26 -16.77
N ILE A 226 19.34 -2.68 -16.01
CA ILE A 226 18.15 -1.88 -15.73
C ILE A 226 18.07 -1.42 -14.27
N TYR A 227 18.80 -2.08 -13.37
CA TYR A 227 18.85 -1.72 -11.96
C TYR A 227 20.08 -2.32 -11.30
N SER A 228 20.72 -1.57 -10.39
CA SER A 228 21.77 -2.05 -9.49
C SER A 228 21.52 -1.57 -8.07
N ASP A 229 21.84 -2.39 -7.09
CA ASP A 229 21.66 -2.06 -5.68
C ASP A 229 22.64 -2.85 -4.81
N PHE A 230 22.95 -2.29 -3.63
CA PHE A 230 23.84 -2.88 -2.65
C PHE A 230 23.11 -3.19 -1.36
N GLY A 231 23.24 -4.43 -0.85
CA GLY A 231 22.56 -4.80 0.38
C GLY A 231 22.56 -6.29 0.67
N GLU A 232 21.39 -6.80 1.02
CA GLU A 232 21.22 -8.19 1.48
C GLU A 232 20.22 -8.94 0.60
N MET A 233 20.52 -10.21 0.32
CA MET A 233 19.62 -11.16 -0.30
C MET A 233 19.59 -12.51 0.44
N ILE A 234 18.58 -13.31 0.16
CA ILE A 234 18.43 -14.66 0.70
C ILE A 234 18.03 -15.62 -0.42
N PHE A 235 18.61 -16.80 -0.43
CA PHE A 235 18.15 -17.91 -1.26
C PHE A 235 16.93 -18.58 -0.64
N THR A 236 15.94 -18.88 -1.48
CA THR A 236 14.71 -19.62 -1.12
C THR A 236 14.72 -20.96 -1.86
N HIS A 237 13.76 -21.83 -1.57
CA HIS A 237 13.64 -23.11 -2.25
C HIS A 237 13.32 -23.00 -3.75
N TYR A 238 12.89 -21.86 -4.25
CA TYR A 238 12.51 -21.64 -5.65
C TYR A 238 13.25 -20.48 -6.33
N GLY A 239 14.08 -19.74 -5.61
CA GLY A 239 14.74 -18.59 -6.17
C GLY A 239 15.41 -17.70 -5.13
N VAL A 240 15.29 -16.40 -5.30
CA VAL A 240 15.93 -15.39 -4.46
C VAL A 240 14.94 -14.37 -3.92
N SER A 241 15.22 -13.83 -2.74
CA SER A 241 14.45 -12.79 -2.06
C SER A 241 15.37 -11.87 -1.26
N GLY A 242 14.82 -11.04 -0.42
CA GLY A 242 15.56 -10.06 0.40
C GLY A 242 15.43 -8.64 -0.14
N PRO A 243 15.90 -7.65 0.62
CA PRO A 243 15.65 -6.24 0.31
C PRO A 243 16.01 -5.84 -1.12
N VAL A 244 17.24 -6.12 -1.56
CA VAL A 244 17.71 -5.73 -2.92
C VAL A 244 16.95 -6.45 -4.03
N ILE A 245 16.54 -7.72 -3.82
CA ILE A 245 15.76 -8.48 -4.79
C ILE A 245 14.34 -7.95 -4.91
N LEU A 246 13.71 -7.61 -3.79
CA LEU A 246 12.37 -7.02 -3.79
C LEU A 246 12.38 -5.68 -4.51
N SER A 247 13.38 -4.83 -4.24
CA SER A 247 13.55 -3.56 -4.96
C SER A 247 13.76 -3.80 -6.46
N ALA A 248 14.68 -4.69 -6.83
CA ALA A 248 14.95 -5.05 -8.22
C ALA A 248 13.69 -5.50 -8.98
N SER A 249 12.83 -6.30 -8.34
CA SER A 249 11.60 -6.79 -8.95
C SER A 249 10.63 -5.67 -9.36
N SER A 250 10.68 -4.51 -8.72
CA SER A 250 9.84 -3.35 -9.07
C SER A 250 10.25 -2.67 -10.38
N HIS A 251 11.47 -2.91 -10.84
CA HIS A 251 12.01 -2.37 -12.10
C HIS A 251 11.73 -3.25 -13.31
N ILE A 252 11.22 -4.49 -13.11
CA ILE A 252 10.85 -5.39 -14.19
C ILE A 252 9.57 -4.91 -14.85
N LYS A 253 9.66 -4.42 -16.09
CA LYS A 253 8.50 -3.92 -16.86
C LYS A 253 7.74 -5.02 -17.58
N ILE A 254 8.44 -6.04 -18.07
CA ILE A 254 7.89 -7.14 -18.85
C ILE A 254 8.16 -8.46 -18.10
N TRP A 255 7.14 -9.04 -17.50
CA TRP A 255 7.21 -10.28 -16.73
C TRP A 255 7.08 -11.56 -17.58
N VAL A 256 6.68 -11.42 -18.83
CA VAL A 256 6.46 -12.55 -19.75
C VAL A 256 7.44 -12.42 -20.92
N LYS A 257 8.29 -13.44 -21.12
CA LYS A 257 9.28 -13.55 -22.20
C LYS A 257 10.54 -12.67 -22.09
N SER A 258 10.77 -11.96 -21.00
CA SER A 258 12.05 -11.28 -20.82
C SER A 258 13.09 -12.24 -20.24
N HIS A 259 14.29 -12.29 -20.83
CA HIS A 259 15.44 -12.96 -20.23
C HIS A 259 16.02 -12.04 -19.16
N ILE A 260 15.50 -12.19 -17.93
CA ILE A 260 16.00 -11.46 -16.76
C ILE A 260 17.21 -12.21 -16.22
N LYS A 261 18.36 -11.55 -16.15
CA LYS A 261 19.58 -12.07 -15.51
C LYS A 261 19.90 -11.24 -14.27
N LEU A 262 20.32 -11.92 -13.22
CA LEU A 262 20.86 -11.32 -12.01
C LEU A 262 22.36 -11.64 -11.94
N ARG A 263 23.20 -10.65 -11.76
CA ARG A 263 24.64 -10.76 -11.54
C ARG A 263 25.04 -10.12 -10.24
#